data_4198fc970581fe12adfe55b38fee0d71
#
_entry.id   4198fc970581fe12adfe55b38fee0d71
#
_cell.length_a   1.000
_cell.length_b   1.000
_cell.length_c   1.000
_cell.angle_alpha   90.00
_cell.angle_beta   90.00
_cell.angle_gamma   90.00
#
_symmetry.space_group_name_H-M   'P 1'
#
loop_
_entity.id
_entity.type
_entity.pdbx_description
1 polymer ?
#
loop_
_entity_poly.entity_id
_entity_poly.type
_entity_poly.pdbx_seq_one_letter_code
_entity_poly.pdbx_strand_id
1 'polypeptide(L)'
;MRNISGINQKERDVIINLWALLMIVLFLLTIAGILYLANRIGKFTFIKKLTNGKKRFQTLTGLLIAAAITAIIWIAWGSMNAIICILHLIVFWVISDLIFYLIKKLGKKSFTRYYAGAAAILFTIGYLGTGWYLAHHVWETDYQIQTDKKVGNLKVAVFSDSHTGTTFHGEGFAQHMKTIEAQNPDVVLIVGDFVDDDTTKEDMIRCCQALGEMKTTYGVYYVFGNHDKGYYSPDYRGYDGDDLILELEKNKVHVLQDDVELIDNRFYIIGRQDKSEEYASGRKTMKELTDGLDPDKFSIILDHQPQDYSAQAEAGVDLVLSGHTHGGQLFPLMTIENHSNLAADDRVYGYEKRDNTNFIVTSGISDWAIKFKTGCKSEYLLIEIQGADV
;
A
#
# COMPACT_ATOMS: atom_id res chain seq x y z
N MET A 1 21.48 -2.14 7.50
CA MET A 1 20.60 -1.84 8.65
C MET A 1 20.93 -0.44 9.11
N ARG A 2 20.24 0.59 8.58
CA ARG A 2 20.39 1.98 9.06
C ARG A 2 19.66 2.10 10.41
N ASN A 3 20.27 2.83 11.31
CA ASN A 3 19.81 3.03 12.69
C ASN A 3 18.42 3.69 12.73
N ILE A 4 17.46 3.03 13.31
CA ILE A 4 16.21 3.63 13.81
C ILE A 4 16.59 4.36 15.10
N SER A 5 17.06 5.61 15.02
CA SER A 5 17.77 6.32 16.09
C SER A 5 16.94 7.38 16.80
N GLY A 6 15.85 7.02 17.39
CA GLY A 6 15.08 7.94 18.25
C GLY A 6 14.18 7.25 19.25
N ILE A 7 13.80 6.03 18.93
CA ILE A 7 13.14 5.16 19.90
C ILE A 7 14.19 4.71 20.89
N ASN A 8 13.92 4.87 22.21
CA ASN A 8 14.76 4.33 23.29
C ASN A 8 15.10 2.87 22.97
N GLN A 9 16.35 2.45 23.18
CA GLN A 9 16.82 1.07 22.88
C GLN A 9 15.82 0.01 23.36
N LYS A 10 15.21 0.24 24.53
CA LYS A 10 14.23 -0.66 25.14
C LYS A 10 12.91 -0.74 24.32
N GLU A 11 12.46 0.36 23.76
CA GLU A 11 11.24 0.41 22.91
C GLU A 11 11.51 -0.23 21.55
N ARG A 12 12.69 0.00 20.99
CA ARG A 12 13.17 -0.67 19.77
C ARG A 12 13.21 -2.18 19.94
N ASP A 13 13.81 -2.65 21.04
CA ASP A 13 13.89 -4.07 21.34
C ASP A 13 12.50 -4.68 21.53
N VAL A 14 11.53 -3.93 22.09
CA VAL A 14 10.13 -4.35 22.22
C VAL A 14 9.44 -4.48 20.86
N ILE A 15 9.60 -3.49 19.97
CA ILE A 15 9.00 -3.51 18.62
C ILE A 15 9.59 -4.64 17.79
N ILE A 16 10.92 -4.78 17.75
CA ILE A 16 11.59 -5.87 17.04
C ILE A 16 11.14 -7.23 17.58
N ASN A 17 11.01 -7.36 18.89
CA ASN A 17 10.54 -8.59 19.52
C ASN A 17 9.07 -8.88 19.18
N LEU A 18 8.21 -7.84 19.08
CA LEU A 18 6.80 -8.00 18.71
C LEU A 18 6.65 -8.45 17.25
N TRP A 19 7.38 -7.84 16.32
CA TRP A 19 7.41 -8.24 14.91
C TRP A 19 7.97 -9.65 14.73
N ALA A 20 9.08 -9.96 15.41
CA ALA A 20 9.67 -11.30 15.39
C ALA A 20 8.67 -12.34 15.93
N LEU A 21 7.98 -12.03 17.02
CA LEU A 21 6.96 -12.90 17.60
C LEU A 21 5.80 -13.10 16.64
N LEU A 22 5.30 -12.04 16.00
CA LEU A 22 4.23 -12.12 15.00
C LEU A 22 4.63 -13.04 13.83
N MET A 23 5.83 -12.87 13.29
CA MET A 23 6.35 -13.69 12.20
C MET A 23 6.49 -15.17 12.60
N ILE A 24 6.96 -15.45 13.83
CA ILE A 24 7.03 -16.81 14.38
C ILE A 24 5.62 -17.41 14.50
N VAL A 25 4.66 -16.66 15.03
CA VAL A 25 3.26 -17.12 15.17
C VAL A 25 2.66 -17.42 13.79
N LEU A 26 2.82 -16.53 12.81
CA LEU A 26 2.33 -16.74 11.44
C LEU A 26 2.97 -17.97 10.79
N PHE A 27 4.27 -18.18 11.00
CA PHE A 27 4.96 -19.36 10.51
C PHE A 27 4.43 -20.65 11.14
N LEU A 28 4.25 -20.68 12.46
CA LEU A 28 3.68 -21.82 13.18
C LEU A 28 2.23 -22.11 12.76
N LEU A 29 1.40 -21.05 12.58
CA LEU A 29 0.05 -21.19 12.07
C LEU A 29 0.03 -21.74 10.64
N THR A 30 0.98 -21.33 9.80
CA THR A 30 1.11 -21.84 8.43
C THR A 30 1.47 -23.32 8.43
N ILE A 31 2.43 -23.77 9.26
CA ILE A 31 2.77 -25.20 9.40
C ILE A 31 1.55 -26.00 9.90
N ALA A 32 0.91 -25.55 10.98
CA ALA A 32 -0.28 -26.22 11.51
C ALA A 32 -1.40 -26.29 10.46
N GLY A 33 -1.55 -25.20 9.69
CA GLY A 33 -2.51 -25.10 8.60
C GLY A 33 -2.21 -26.05 7.44
N ILE A 34 -0.96 -26.22 7.04
CA ILE A 34 -0.57 -27.19 6.02
C ILE A 34 -0.93 -28.63 6.48
N LEU A 35 -0.69 -28.97 7.74
CA LEU A 35 -1.07 -30.26 8.30
C LEU A 35 -2.60 -30.44 8.34
N TYR A 36 -3.35 -29.37 8.64
CA TYR A 36 -4.80 -29.34 8.54
C TYR A 36 -5.24 -29.59 7.08
N LEU A 37 -4.72 -28.83 6.12
CA LEU A 37 -5.04 -28.98 4.69
C LEU A 37 -4.72 -30.40 4.18
N ALA A 38 -3.60 -30.99 4.58
CA ALA A 38 -3.22 -32.36 4.24
C ALA A 38 -4.33 -33.36 4.58
N ASN A 39 -4.89 -33.24 5.79
CA ASN A 39 -5.99 -34.08 6.22
C ASN A 39 -7.29 -33.80 5.47
N ARG A 40 -7.53 -32.54 5.06
CA ARG A 40 -8.74 -32.14 4.34
C ARG A 40 -8.67 -32.52 2.87
N ILE A 41 -7.57 -32.32 2.20
CA ILE A 41 -7.33 -32.77 0.82
C ILE A 41 -7.51 -34.28 0.71
N GLY A 42 -7.01 -35.04 1.69
CA GLY A 42 -7.19 -36.47 1.76
C GLY A 42 -8.64 -36.96 1.76
N LYS A 43 -9.62 -36.10 2.08
CA LYS A 43 -11.08 -36.46 2.07
C LYS A 43 -11.69 -36.48 0.67
N PHE A 44 -11.04 -35.91 -0.34
CA PHE A 44 -11.57 -35.96 -1.70
C PHE A 44 -11.69 -37.42 -2.23
N THR A 45 -12.74 -37.70 -2.96
CA THR A 45 -13.07 -39.07 -3.45
C THR A 45 -11.93 -39.61 -4.33
N PHE A 46 -11.34 -38.76 -5.17
CA PHE A 46 -10.24 -39.22 -6.05
C PHE A 46 -8.96 -39.58 -5.24
N ILE A 47 -8.65 -38.85 -4.16
CA ILE A 47 -7.53 -39.19 -3.26
C ILE A 47 -7.82 -40.52 -2.53
N LYS A 48 -9.05 -40.69 -2.05
CA LYS A 48 -9.45 -41.97 -1.40
C LYS A 48 -9.32 -43.17 -2.35
N LYS A 49 -9.69 -42.98 -3.62
CA LYS A 49 -9.54 -44.03 -4.64
C LYS A 49 -8.05 -44.32 -4.91
N LEU A 50 -7.23 -43.26 -5.13
CA LEU A 50 -5.78 -43.33 -5.40
C LEU A 50 -5.03 -44.06 -4.30
N THR A 51 -5.47 -43.90 -3.05
CA THR A 51 -4.79 -44.46 -1.85
C THR A 51 -5.43 -45.75 -1.34
N ASN A 52 -6.33 -46.37 -2.11
CA ASN A 52 -7.10 -47.57 -1.72
C ASN A 52 -7.73 -47.43 -0.32
N GLY A 53 -8.18 -46.24 0.05
CA GLY A 53 -8.84 -45.94 1.33
C GLY A 53 -7.89 -45.87 2.54
N LYS A 54 -6.59 -46.06 2.40
CA LYS A 54 -5.62 -46.10 3.51
C LYS A 54 -5.36 -44.67 4.03
N LYS A 55 -5.82 -44.35 5.24
CA LYS A 55 -5.74 -42.99 5.84
C LYS A 55 -4.33 -42.39 5.82
N ARG A 56 -3.29 -43.15 6.17
CA ARG A 56 -1.89 -42.67 6.16
C ARG A 56 -1.49 -42.13 4.78
N PHE A 57 -1.82 -42.88 3.73
CA PHE A 57 -1.52 -42.46 2.36
C PHE A 57 -2.40 -41.27 1.90
N GLN A 58 -3.64 -41.18 2.37
CA GLN A 58 -4.51 -40.01 2.12
C GLN A 58 -3.87 -38.74 2.68
N THR A 59 -3.43 -38.75 3.95
CA THR A 59 -2.78 -37.62 4.60
C THR A 59 -1.44 -37.29 3.92
N LEU A 60 -0.62 -38.30 3.59
CA LEU A 60 0.66 -38.09 2.90
C LEU A 60 0.44 -37.47 1.51
N THR A 61 -0.48 -38.00 0.71
CA THR A 61 -0.83 -37.42 -0.59
C THR A 61 -1.34 -35.98 -0.45
N GLY A 62 -2.19 -35.74 0.55
CA GLY A 62 -2.68 -34.39 0.85
C GLY A 62 -1.56 -33.42 1.25
N LEU A 63 -0.57 -33.89 2.03
CA LEU A 63 0.60 -33.11 2.41
C LEU A 63 1.48 -32.76 1.19
N LEU A 64 1.72 -33.75 0.32
CA LEU A 64 2.49 -33.52 -0.90
C LEU A 64 1.82 -32.52 -1.83
N ILE A 65 0.49 -32.59 -1.97
CA ILE A 65 -0.28 -31.62 -2.77
C ILE A 65 -0.21 -30.22 -2.14
N ALA A 66 -0.44 -30.09 -0.83
CA ALA A 66 -0.37 -28.80 -0.14
C ALA A 66 1.04 -28.19 -0.25
N ALA A 67 2.08 -28.97 -0.03
CA ALA A 67 3.47 -28.54 -0.16
C ALA A 67 3.81 -28.12 -1.60
N ALA A 68 3.35 -28.89 -2.61
CA ALA A 68 3.57 -28.55 -4.02
C ALA A 68 2.87 -27.24 -4.40
N ILE A 69 1.62 -27.02 -3.98
CA ILE A 69 0.90 -25.75 -4.21
C ILE A 69 1.66 -24.60 -3.55
N THR A 70 2.06 -24.75 -2.29
CA THR A 70 2.83 -23.71 -1.57
C THR A 70 4.14 -23.39 -2.29
N ALA A 71 4.89 -24.40 -2.73
CA ALA A 71 6.14 -24.22 -3.44
C ALA A 71 5.94 -23.53 -4.81
N ILE A 72 4.90 -23.89 -5.56
CA ILE A 72 4.58 -23.25 -6.84
C ILE A 72 4.27 -21.75 -6.63
N ILE A 73 3.46 -21.42 -5.64
CA ILE A 73 3.11 -20.02 -5.35
C ILE A 73 4.37 -19.27 -4.87
N TRP A 74 5.19 -19.88 -4.04
CA TRP A 74 6.44 -19.29 -3.57
C TRP A 74 7.40 -18.97 -4.71
N ILE A 75 7.60 -19.92 -5.63
CA ILE A 75 8.48 -19.73 -6.80
C ILE A 75 7.91 -18.62 -7.72
N ALA A 76 6.60 -18.57 -7.89
CA ALA A 76 5.96 -17.60 -8.79
C ALA A 76 5.85 -16.19 -8.19
N TRP A 77 5.57 -16.05 -6.89
CA TRP A 77 5.19 -14.78 -6.26
C TRP A 77 5.91 -14.46 -4.95
N GLY A 78 6.90 -15.27 -4.56
CA GLY A 78 7.64 -15.07 -3.32
C GLY A 78 6.96 -15.65 -2.07
N SER A 79 7.71 -15.68 -0.98
CA SER A 79 7.32 -16.33 0.28
C SER A 79 6.12 -15.66 0.95
N MET A 80 6.05 -14.32 0.95
CA MET A 80 4.97 -13.56 1.57
C MET A 80 3.61 -13.91 0.92
N ASN A 81 3.56 -13.89 -0.40
CA ASN A 81 2.34 -14.21 -1.15
C ASN A 81 1.91 -15.68 -0.98
N ALA A 82 2.89 -16.61 -0.87
CA ALA A 82 2.57 -18.00 -0.58
C ALA A 82 1.92 -18.16 0.81
N ILE A 83 2.46 -17.50 1.84
CA ILE A 83 1.89 -17.50 3.19
C ILE A 83 0.46 -16.95 3.15
N ILE A 84 0.24 -15.80 2.50
CA ILE A 84 -1.08 -15.17 2.39
C ILE A 84 -2.09 -16.10 1.69
N CYS A 85 -1.72 -16.69 0.55
CA CYS A 85 -2.60 -17.61 -0.17
C CYS A 85 -2.96 -18.84 0.67
N ILE A 86 -2.01 -19.44 1.37
CA ILE A 86 -2.24 -20.62 2.21
C ILE A 86 -3.09 -20.26 3.43
N LEU A 87 -2.85 -19.14 4.09
CA LEU A 87 -3.65 -18.70 5.23
C LEU A 87 -5.11 -18.43 4.84
N HIS A 88 -5.35 -17.76 3.71
CA HIS A 88 -6.70 -17.56 3.21
C HIS A 88 -7.40 -18.88 2.85
N LEU A 89 -6.66 -19.82 2.21
CA LEU A 89 -7.19 -21.14 1.93
C LEU A 89 -7.58 -21.89 3.22
N ILE A 90 -6.77 -21.81 4.27
CA ILE A 90 -7.06 -22.42 5.58
C ILE A 90 -8.33 -21.81 6.18
N VAL A 91 -8.39 -20.46 6.24
CA VAL A 91 -9.54 -19.73 6.81
C VAL A 91 -10.82 -20.11 6.09
N PHE A 92 -10.86 -20.02 4.76
CA PHE A 92 -12.05 -20.39 3.99
C PHE A 92 -12.39 -21.86 4.09
N TRP A 93 -11.40 -22.73 4.28
CA TRP A 93 -11.64 -24.15 4.49
C TRP A 93 -12.28 -24.43 5.85
N VAL A 94 -11.79 -23.80 6.91
CA VAL A 94 -12.39 -23.91 8.25
C VAL A 94 -13.82 -23.39 8.24
N ILE A 95 -14.07 -22.22 7.61
CA ILE A 95 -15.41 -21.65 7.47
C ILE A 95 -16.32 -22.59 6.68
N SER A 96 -15.86 -23.12 5.54
CA SER A 96 -16.64 -24.05 4.74
C SER A 96 -16.95 -25.35 5.49
N ASP A 97 -15.99 -25.93 6.19
CA ASP A 97 -16.22 -27.12 7.01
C ASP A 97 -17.27 -26.87 8.09
N LEU A 98 -17.22 -25.69 8.75
CA LEU A 98 -18.19 -25.30 9.77
C LEU A 98 -19.60 -25.13 9.16
N ILE A 99 -19.73 -24.43 8.03
CA ILE A 99 -21.00 -24.23 7.34
C ILE A 99 -21.61 -25.59 6.96
N PHE A 100 -20.85 -26.47 6.29
CA PHE A 100 -21.35 -27.79 5.89
C PHE A 100 -21.64 -28.68 7.09
N TYR A 101 -20.92 -28.56 8.19
CA TYR A 101 -21.25 -29.25 9.45
C TYR A 101 -22.58 -28.76 10.01
N LEU A 102 -22.83 -27.45 10.04
CA LEU A 102 -24.09 -26.86 10.52
C LEU A 102 -25.28 -27.27 9.62
N ILE A 103 -25.12 -27.22 8.29
CA ILE A 103 -26.15 -27.67 7.33
C ILE A 103 -26.47 -29.14 7.58
N LYS A 104 -25.47 -29.98 7.79
CA LYS A 104 -25.68 -31.39 8.10
C LYS A 104 -26.43 -31.59 9.42
N LYS A 105 -26.03 -30.86 10.46
CA LYS A 105 -26.60 -31.01 11.83
C LYS A 105 -28.02 -30.47 11.90
N LEU A 106 -28.28 -29.28 11.36
CA LEU A 106 -29.58 -28.60 11.44
C LEU A 106 -30.54 -29.10 10.37
N GLY A 107 -30.07 -29.29 9.15
CA GLY A 107 -30.89 -29.73 8.01
C GLY A 107 -31.09 -31.24 7.90
N LYS A 108 -30.48 -32.04 8.80
CA LYS A 108 -30.49 -33.52 8.75
C LYS A 108 -30.11 -34.12 7.38
N LYS A 109 -29.32 -33.34 6.59
CA LYS A 109 -28.88 -33.73 5.24
C LYS A 109 -27.55 -34.49 5.29
N SER A 110 -27.44 -35.54 4.49
CA SER A 110 -26.17 -36.24 4.28
C SER A 110 -25.59 -35.87 2.92
N PHE A 111 -24.28 -35.57 2.88
CA PHE A 111 -23.55 -35.26 1.65
C PHE A 111 -22.76 -36.50 1.21
N THR A 112 -22.92 -36.90 -0.04
CA THR A 112 -22.22 -38.06 -0.63
C THR A 112 -20.76 -37.74 -1.01
N ARG A 113 -20.45 -36.47 -1.22
CA ARG A 113 -19.10 -35.97 -1.58
C ARG A 113 -18.65 -34.89 -0.62
N TYR A 114 -17.33 -34.61 -0.63
CA TYR A 114 -16.72 -33.58 0.22
C TYR A 114 -16.82 -32.18 -0.45
N TYR A 115 -18.04 -31.62 -0.44
CA TYR A 115 -18.33 -30.32 -1.05
C TYR A 115 -17.65 -29.13 -0.31
N ALA A 116 -17.46 -29.23 1.01
CA ALA A 116 -16.81 -28.19 1.79
C ALA A 116 -15.41 -27.85 1.25
N GLY A 117 -14.63 -28.87 0.86
CA GLY A 117 -13.31 -28.64 0.26
C GLY A 117 -13.39 -27.94 -1.10
N ALA A 118 -14.34 -28.33 -1.95
CA ALA A 118 -14.53 -27.66 -3.24
C ALA A 118 -14.96 -26.20 -3.06
N ALA A 119 -15.89 -25.93 -2.13
CA ALA A 119 -16.34 -24.59 -1.79
C ALA A 119 -15.18 -23.73 -1.28
N ALA A 120 -14.36 -24.25 -0.35
CA ALA A 120 -13.19 -23.54 0.17
C ALA A 120 -12.23 -23.11 -0.93
N ILE A 121 -11.90 -24.02 -1.86
CA ILE A 121 -10.99 -23.72 -2.99
C ILE A 121 -11.60 -22.63 -3.88
N LEU A 122 -12.89 -22.76 -4.26
CA LEU A 122 -13.56 -21.79 -5.13
C LEU A 122 -13.65 -20.39 -4.48
N PHE A 123 -14.00 -20.35 -3.18
CA PHE A 123 -14.02 -19.07 -2.44
C PHE A 123 -12.62 -18.44 -2.35
N THR A 124 -11.59 -19.24 -2.08
CA THR A 124 -10.22 -18.71 -2.03
C THR A 124 -9.79 -18.14 -3.39
N ILE A 125 -10.02 -18.87 -4.47
CA ILE A 125 -9.69 -18.43 -5.83
C ILE A 125 -10.47 -17.15 -6.19
N GLY A 126 -11.78 -17.12 -5.92
CA GLY A 126 -12.62 -15.95 -6.19
C GLY A 126 -12.18 -14.73 -5.38
N TYR A 127 -11.96 -14.90 -4.08
CA TYR A 127 -11.56 -13.82 -3.18
C TYR A 127 -10.18 -13.24 -3.52
N LEU A 128 -9.16 -14.11 -3.62
CA LEU A 128 -7.82 -13.67 -3.97
C LEU A 128 -7.73 -13.21 -5.43
N GLY A 129 -8.49 -13.80 -6.35
CA GLY A 129 -8.60 -13.33 -7.73
C GLY A 129 -9.18 -11.91 -7.82
N THR A 130 -10.20 -11.61 -7.00
CA THR A 130 -10.71 -10.24 -6.86
C THR A 130 -9.66 -9.32 -6.25
N GLY A 131 -8.98 -9.76 -5.18
CA GLY A 131 -7.91 -8.99 -4.55
C GLY A 131 -6.74 -8.72 -5.51
N TRP A 132 -6.38 -9.67 -6.34
CA TRP A 132 -5.39 -9.48 -7.40
C TRP A 132 -5.83 -8.42 -8.42
N TYR A 133 -7.08 -8.48 -8.87
CA TYR A 133 -7.65 -7.50 -9.79
C TYR A 133 -7.66 -6.09 -9.18
N LEU A 134 -8.06 -5.95 -7.91
CA LEU A 134 -8.07 -4.67 -7.20
C LEU A 134 -6.65 -4.08 -7.02
N ALA A 135 -5.64 -4.94 -6.89
CA ALA A 135 -4.25 -4.54 -6.79
C ALA A 135 -3.64 -4.08 -8.12
N HIS A 136 -4.02 -4.73 -9.24
CA HIS A 136 -3.38 -4.53 -10.54
C HIS A 136 -4.19 -3.63 -11.51
N HIS A 137 -5.40 -3.25 -11.13
CA HIS A 137 -6.19 -2.25 -11.84
C HIS A 137 -6.15 -0.93 -11.05
N VAL A 138 -5.71 0.13 -11.68
CA VAL A 138 -5.63 1.46 -11.06
C VAL A 138 -6.94 2.20 -11.28
N TRP A 139 -7.53 2.67 -10.19
CA TRP A 139 -8.81 3.35 -10.16
C TRP A 139 -8.61 4.85 -9.93
N GLU A 140 -9.50 5.65 -10.50
CA GLU A 140 -9.67 7.05 -10.11
C GLU A 140 -10.53 7.12 -8.83
N THR A 141 -10.13 7.98 -7.90
CA THR A 141 -10.90 8.29 -6.70
C THR A 141 -10.98 9.80 -6.54
N ASP A 142 -12.23 10.32 -6.54
CA ASP A 142 -12.52 11.75 -6.55
C ASP A 142 -12.73 12.30 -5.15
N TYR A 143 -12.18 13.49 -4.91
CA TYR A 143 -12.47 14.31 -3.74
C TYR A 143 -12.81 15.72 -4.13
N GLN A 144 -13.69 16.37 -3.35
CA GLN A 144 -14.02 17.78 -3.50
C GLN A 144 -13.75 18.50 -2.19
N ILE A 145 -12.99 19.60 -2.26
CA ILE A 145 -12.65 20.44 -1.12
C ILE A 145 -13.12 21.84 -1.42
N GLN A 146 -13.95 22.39 -0.51
CA GLN A 146 -14.39 23.77 -0.56
C GLN A 146 -13.65 24.61 0.47
N THR A 147 -13.29 25.83 0.10
CA THR A 147 -12.59 26.79 0.95
C THR A 147 -13.03 28.22 0.63
N ASP A 148 -12.98 29.09 1.65
CA ASP A 148 -13.21 30.53 1.46
C ASP A 148 -11.95 31.27 1.00
N LYS A 149 -10.78 30.58 0.95
CA LYS A 149 -9.52 31.17 0.50
C LYS A 149 -9.53 31.44 -1.00
N LYS A 150 -8.78 32.44 -1.43
CA LYS A 150 -8.67 32.87 -2.83
C LYS A 150 -7.75 31.97 -3.64
N VAL A 151 -8.15 30.71 -3.81
CA VAL A 151 -7.43 29.73 -4.63
C VAL A 151 -8.10 29.53 -6.01
N GLY A 152 -9.34 29.99 -6.20
CA GLY A 152 -10.13 29.73 -7.39
C GLY A 152 -10.41 28.23 -7.55
N ASN A 153 -10.59 27.79 -8.79
CA ASN A 153 -10.68 26.36 -9.08
C ASN A 153 -9.28 25.78 -9.33
N LEU A 154 -8.97 24.67 -8.66
CA LEU A 154 -7.69 23.95 -8.81
C LEU A 154 -7.95 22.46 -8.85
N LYS A 155 -7.49 21.79 -9.90
CA LYS A 155 -7.60 20.36 -10.10
C LYS A 155 -6.25 19.69 -9.85
N VAL A 156 -6.18 18.89 -8.80
CA VAL A 156 -4.95 18.25 -8.33
C VAL A 156 -5.04 16.75 -8.57
N ALA A 157 -4.10 16.17 -9.32
CA ALA A 157 -3.93 14.74 -9.37
C ALA A 157 -2.85 14.31 -8.36
N VAL A 158 -3.12 13.24 -7.62
CA VAL A 158 -2.22 12.73 -6.58
C VAL A 158 -2.04 11.23 -6.72
N PHE A 159 -0.82 10.76 -6.57
CA PHE A 159 -0.53 9.35 -6.36
C PHE A 159 0.67 9.16 -5.45
N SER A 160 0.82 7.97 -4.91
CA SER A 160 1.96 7.52 -4.09
C SER A 160 2.23 6.04 -4.34
N ASP A 161 3.26 5.52 -3.71
CA ASP A 161 3.50 4.09 -3.57
C ASP A 161 3.47 3.36 -4.92
N SER A 162 4.21 3.88 -5.91
CA SER A 162 4.32 3.22 -7.21
C SER A 162 5.21 1.98 -7.17
N HIS A 163 6.20 1.92 -6.28
CA HIS A 163 7.11 0.78 -6.15
C HIS A 163 7.37 0.10 -7.49
N THR A 164 7.85 0.91 -8.44
CA THR A 164 7.96 0.49 -9.84
C THR A 164 8.77 -0.78 -9.97
N GLY A 165 8.22 -1.78 -10.66
CA GLY A 165 8.77 -3.14 -10.72
C GLY A 165 7.88 -4.18 -10.02
N THR A 166 6.95 -3.77 -9.13
CA THR A 166 6.08 -4.69 -8.38
C THR A 166 4.83 -5.09 -9.15
N THR A 167 3.97 -4.13 -9.54
CA THR A 167 2.75 -4.40 -10.32
C THR A 167 2.89 -3.98 -11.77
N PHE A 168 3.71 -2.99 -12.05
CA PHE A 168 4.07 -2.52 -13.39
C PHE A 168 5.53 -2.07 -13.44
N HIS A 169 6.11 -2.06 -14.63
CA HIS A 169 7.41 -1.51 -14.98
C HIS A 169 7.27 -0.11 -15.61
N GLY A 170 8.37 0.51 -15.99
CA GLY A 170 8.39 1.88 -16.50
C GLY A 170 7.39 2.18 -17.62
N GLU A 171 7.16 1.26 -18.56
CA GLU A 171 6.15 1.45 -19.63
C GLU A 171 4.70 1.37 -19.09
N GLY A 172 4.43 0.51 -18.12
CA GLY A 172 3.13 0.45 -17.44
C GLY A 172 2.86 1.73 -16.66
N PHE A 173 3.88 2.23 -15.93
CA PHE A 173 3.83 3.53 -15.28
C PHE A 173 3.51 4.66 -16.26
N ALA A 174 4.20 4.71 -17.40
CA ALA A 174 3.97 5.72 -18.43
C ALA A 174 2.53 5.69 -18.97
N GLN A 175 1.89 4.52 -19.06
CA GLN A 175 0.48 4.42 -19.43
C GLN A 175 -0.45 5.00 -18.36
N HIS A 176 -0.16 4.79 -17.08
CA HIS A 176 -0.91 5.41 -15.98
C HIS A 176 -0.76 6.94 -16.01
N MET A 177 0.44 7.47 -16.26
CA MET A 177 0.65 8.92 -16.39
C MET A 177 -0.18 9.52 -17.52
N LYS A 178 -0.30 8.85 -18.67
CA LYS A 178 -1.20 9.28 -19.76
C LYS A 178 -2.68 9.27 -19.34
N THR A 179 -3.09 8.30 -18.53
CA THR A 179 -4.46 8.24 -18.00
C THR A 179 -4.75 9.41 -17.06
N ILE A 180 -3.80 9.72 -16.17
CA ILE A 180 -3.88 10.86 -15.25
C ILE A 180 -3.85 12.18 -16.03
N GLU A 181 -2.95 12.33 -17.02
CA GLU A 181 -2.87 13.53 -17.88
C GLU A 181 -4.19 13.79 -18.62
N ALA A 182 -4.88 12.74 -19.09
CA ALA A 182 -6.16 12.85 -19.77
C ALA A 182 -7.26 13.46 -18.90
N GLN A 183 -7.11 13.48 -17.58
CA GLN A 183 -8.00 14.18 -16.65
C GLN A 183 -7.75 15.71 -16.63
N ASN A 184 -6.72 16.20 -17.33
CA ASN A 184 -6.31 17.61 -17.38
C ASN A 184 -6.08 18.20 -15.97
N PRO A 185 -5.21 17.63 -15.13
CA PRO A 185 -4.89 18.21 -13.83
C PRO A 185 -4.08 19.50 -14.01
N ASP A 186 -4.31 20.48 -13.12
CA ASP A 186 -3.50 21.69 -13.06
C ASP A 186 -2.11 21.41 -12.49
N VAL A 187 -2.02 20.47 -11.55
CA VAL A 187 -0.78 20.04 -10.90
C VAL A 187 -0.84 18.54 -10.58
N VAL A 188 0.32 17.89 -10.61
CA VAL A 188 0.47 16.48 -10.20
C VAL A 188 1.37 16.41 -8.98
N LEU A 189 0.94 15.70 -7.95
CA LEU A 189 1.62 15.54 -6.67
C LEU A 189 1.95 14.08 -6.41
N ILE A 190 3.23 13.78 -6.19
CA ILE A 190 3.74 12.42 -5.92
C ILE A 190 4.16 12.35 -4.45
N VAL A 191 3.46 11.53 -3.68
CA VAL A 191 3.60 11.50 -2.23
C VAL A 191 4.42 10.28 -1.79
N GLY A 192 5.64 10.17 -2.31
CA GLY A 192 6.65 9.20 -1.89
C GLY A 192 6.46 7.75 -2.35
N ASP A 193 7.45 6.93 -2.05
CA ASP A 193 7.58 5.52 -2.43
C ASP A 193 7.37 5.30 -3.94
N PHE A 194 8.01 6.17 -4.72
CA PHE A 194 8.02 6.14 -6.17
C PHE A 194 8.81 4.94 -6.70
N VAL A 195 9.96 4.69 -6.09
CA VAL A 195 10.84 3.56 -6.37
C VAL A 195 11.17 2.81 -5.08
N ASP A 196 11.73 1.61 -5.22
CA ASP A 196 12.25 0.82 -4.10
C ASP A 196 13.53 0.08 -4.48
N ASP A 197 13.97 -0.87 -3.64
CA ASP A 197 15.19 -1.64 -3.92
C ASP A 197 15.06 -2.59 -5.12
N ASP A 198 13.85 -3.00 -5.49
CA ASP A 198 13.59 -3.89 -6.63
C ASP A 198 13.37 -3.13 -7.95
N THR A 199 13.32 -1.78 -7.90
CA THR A 199 13.20 -0.93 -9.08
C THR A 199 14.53 -0.88 -9.84
N THR A 200 14.53 -1.31 -11.10
CA THR A 200 15.74 -1.21 -11.93
C THR A 200 16.04 0.24 -12.32
N LYS A 201 17.33 0.54 -12.61
CA LYS A 201 17.72 1.89 -13.08
C LYS A 201 16.99 2.29 -14.36
N GLU A 202 16.78 1.34 -15.27
CA GLU A 202 16.05 1.56 -16.53
C GLU A 202 14.59 1.95 -16.26
N ASP A 203 13.92 1.25 -15.34
CA ASP A 203 12.55 1.58 -14.94
C ASP A 203 12.47 2.95 -14.29
N MET A 204 13.38 3.27 -13.37
CA MET A 204 13.46 4.58 -12.71
C MET A 204 13.58 5.70 -13.75
N ILE A 205 14.53 5.60 -14.69
CA ILE A 205 14.73 6.57 -15.77
C ILE A 205 13.47 6.72 -16.62
N ARG A 206 12.84 5.58 -17.00
CA ARG A 206 11.63 5.61 -17.84
C ARG A 206 10.45 6.25 -17.11
N CYS A 207 10.32 6.02 -15.81
CA CYS A 207 9.29 6.67 -14.99
C CYS A 207 9.51 8.18 -14.89
N CYS A 208 10.74 8.63 -14.63
CA CYS A 208 11.07 10.07 -14.59
C CYS A 208 10.77 10.74 -15.94
N GLN A 209 11.11 10.09 -17.06
CA GLN A 209 10.77 10.58 -18.41
C GLN A 209 9.26 10.72 -18.60
N ALA A 210 8.47 9.73 -18.15
CA ALA A 210 7.02 9.77 -18.26
C ALA A 210 6.41 10.95 -17.47
N LEU A 211 6.97 11.28 -16.30
CA LEU A 211 6.59 12.47 -15.53
C LEU A 211 6.92 13.76 -16.28
N GLY A 212 8.10 13.84 -16.90
CA GLY A 212 8.52 15.01 -17.68
C GLY A 212 7.73 15.22 -18.98
N GLU A 213 7.09 14.16 -19.50
CA GLU A 213 6.19 14.22 -20.66
C GLU A 213 4.81 14.78 -20.34
N MET A 214 4.40 14.80 -19.04
CA MET A 214 3.07 15.23 -18.62
C MET A 214 2.84 16.73 -18.85
N LYS A 215 1.64 17.06 -19.30
CA LYS A 215 1.21 18.45 -19.50
C LYS A 215 0.31 18.89 -18.36
N THR A 216 0.80 19.81 -17.59
CA THR A 216 0.10 20.39 -16.43
C THR A 216 0.33 21.90 -16.42
N THR A 217 -0.56 22.65 -15.76
CA THR A 217 -0.41 24.11 -15.64
C THR A 217 0.74 24.49 -14.71
N TYR A 218 0.87 23.76 -13.58
CA TYR A 218 1.79 24.11 -12.49
C TYR A 218 2.92 23.10 -12.26
N GLY A 219 3.04 22.08 -13.13
CA GLY A 219 4.14 21.11 -13.07
C GLY A 219 3.81 19.86 -12.25
N VAL A 220 4.86 19.10 -11.97
CA VAL A 220 4.85 17.85 -11.21
C VAL A 220 5.73 18.02 -9.98
N TYR A 221 5.23 17.70 -8.80
CA TYR A 221 5.92 17.81 -7.52
C TYR A 221 6.09 16.45 -6.87
N TYR A 222 7.23 16.25 -6.24
CA TYR A 222 7.60 14.99 -5.62
C TYR A 222 8.16 15.19 -4.22
N VAL A 223 7.78 14.33 -3.29
CA VAL A 223 8.45 14.15 -2.00
C VAL A 223 8.91 12.71 -1.85
N PHE A 224 9.94 12.49 -1.05
CA PHE A 224 10.44 11.16 -0.75
C PHE A 224 9.51 10.40 0.19
N GLY A 225 9.39 9.08 -0.05
CA GLY A 225 8.95 8.10 0.94
C GLY A 225 10.13 7.34 1.55
N ASN A 226 9.84 6.40 2.42
CA ASN A 226 10.88 5.67 3.13
C ASN A 226 11.64 4.64 2.26
N HIS A 227 11.08 4.23 1.11
CA HIS A 227 11.72 3.29 0.18
C HIS A 227 12.61 3.97 -0.87
N ASP A 228 12.36 5.21 -1.23
CA ASP A 228 12.97 5.87 -2.37
C ASP A 228 14.50 5.95 -2.32
N LYS A 229 15.06 6.15 -1.11
CA LYS A 229 16.52 6.17 -0.91
C LYS A 229 17.15 4.77 -0.87
N GLY A 230 16.33 3.72 -0.85
CA GLY A 230 16.72 2.32 -0.75
C GLY A 230 17.23 1.90 0.63
N TYR A 231 17.03 0.63 0.96
CA TYR A 231 17.52 0.02 2.22
C TYR A 231 18.83 -0.73 2.05
N TYR A 232 19.18 -1.10 0.80
CA TYR A 232 20.40 -1.84 0.47
C TYR A 232 21.46 -0.91 -0.14
N SER A 233 22.64 -1.46 -0.43
CA SER A 233 23.69 -0.74 -1.15
C SER A 233 23.18 -0.26 -2.53
N PRO A 234 23.58 0.95 -2.97
CA PRO A 234 23.26 1.42 -4.32
C PRO A 234 23.66 0.44 -5.44
N ASP A 235 24.69 -0.37 -5.23
CA ASP A 235 25.11 -1.40 -6.20
C ASP A 235 24.01 -2.43 -6.50
N TYR A 236 23.05 -2.61 -5.59
CA TYR A 236 21.97 -3.58 -5.76
C TYR A 236 21.01 -3.18 -6.88
N ARG A 237 20.60 -1.92 -6.93
CA ARG A 237 19.66 -1.39 -7.94
C ARG A 237 20.32 -0.49 -9.00
N GLY A 238 21.62 -0.16 -8.83
CA GLY A 238 22.42 0.61 -9.77
C GLY A 238 22.25 2.12 -9.70
N TYR A 239 21.62 2.65 -8.65
CA TYR A 239 21.46 4.10 -8.39
C TYR A 239 21.14 4.33 -6.92
N ASP A 240 21.37 5.56 -6.46
CA ASP A 240 21.02 6.03 -5.11
C ASP A 240 19.93 7.13 -5.12
N GLY A 241 19.68 7.74 -3.95
CA GLY A 241 18.70 8.81 -3.82
C GLY A 241 19.12 10.10 -4.55
N ASP A 242 20.40 10.38 -4.65
CA ASP A 242 20.91 11.56 -5.35
C ASP A 242 20.77 11.37 -6.88
N ASP A 243 21.05 10.17 -7.39
CA ASP A 243 20.79 9.81 -8.79
C ASP A 243 19.30 9.98 -9.14
N LEU A 244 18.40 9.58 -8.23
CA LEU A 244 16.96 9.76 -8.41
C LEU A 244 16.57 11.23 -8.49
N ILE A 245 17.10 12.08 -7.59
CA ILE A 245 16.86 13.53 -7.62
C ILE A 245 17.32 14.11 -8.96
N LEU A 246 18.53 13.79 -9.38
CA LEU A 246 19.10 14.30 -10.64
C LEU A 246 18.22 13.89 -11.86
N GLU A 247 17.71 12.67 -11.88
CA GLU A 247 16.87 12.23 -13.01
C GLU A 247 15.47 12.85 -12.96
N LEU A 248 14.87 13.06 -11.77
CA LEU A 248 13.61 13.80 -11.59
C LEU A 248 13.75 15.25 -12.05
N GLU A 249 14.76 15.98 -11.57
CA GLU A 249 15.01 17.39 -11.92
C GLU A 249 15.32 17.56 -13.41
N LYS A 250 16.10 16.66 -14.01
CA LYS A 250 16.36 16.61 -15.45
C LYS A 250 15.07 16.54 -16.26
N ASN A 251 14.06 15.84 -15.73
CA ASN A 251 12.73 15.73 -16.31
C ASN A 251 11.74 16.80 -15.79
N LYS A 252 12.24 17.88 -15.17
CA LYS A 252 11.47 19.04 -14.69
C LYS A 252 10.44 18.71 -13.60
N VAL A 253 10.69 17.68 -12.83
CA VAL A 253 9.92 17.37 -11.62
C VAL A 253 10.50 18.15 -10.46
N HIS A 254 9.67 18.88 -9.72
CA HIS A 254 10.08 19.63 -8.53
C HIS A 254 10.24 18.67 -7.35
N VAL A 255 11.45 18.53 -6.83
CA VAL A 255 11.74 17.67 -5.68
C VAL A 255 11.75 18.53 -4.42
N LEU A 256 10.86 18.25 -3.48
CA LEU A 256 10.73 18.99 -2.22
C LEU A 256 11.23 18.14 -1.05
N GLN A 257 12.12 18.71 -0.23
CA GLN A 257 12.69 18.09 0.96
C GLN A 257 12.72 19.09 2.13
N ASP A 258 11.63 19.20 2.87
CA ASP A 258 11.37 20.27 3.83
C ASP A 258 11.38 21.66 3.18
N ASP A 259 10.78 21.74 1.99
CA ASP A 259 10.70 22.93 1.17
C ASP A 259 9.28 23.41 0.96
N VAL A 260 9.13 24.70 0.65
CA VAL A 260 7.84 25.35 0.42
C VAL A 260 7.89 26.14 -0.87
N GLU A 261 6.97 25.90 -1.78
CA GLU A 261 6.79 26.70 -2.99
C GLU A 261 5.42 27.41 -3.00
N LEU A 262 5.44 28.71 -3.33
CA LEU A 262 4.23 29.49 -3.57
C LEU A 262 3.93 29.50 -5.06
N ILE A 263 2.79 28.94 -5.43
CA ILE A 263 2.38 28.79 -6.82
C ILE A 263 1.38 29.86 -7.20
N ASP A 264 1.70 30.59 -8.27
CA ASP A 264 0.86 31.64 -8.88
C ASP A 264 0.30 32.67 -7.86
N ASN A 265 1.02 32.88 -6.76
CA ASN A 265 0.58 33.69 -5.62
C ASN A 265 -0.78 33.28 -5.03
N ARG A 266 -1.21 32.03 -5.22
CA ARG A 266 -2.54 31.50 -4.87
C ARG A 266 -2.48 30.43 -3.79
N PHE A 267 -1.55 29.48 -3.89
CA PHE A 267 -1.47 28.35 -2.96
C PHE A 267 -0.03 27.92 -2.73
N TYR A 268 0.20 27.29 -1.60
CA TYR A 268 1.48 26.68 -1.26
C TYR A 268 1.47 25.18 -1.52
N ILE A 269 2.57 24.66 -2.05
CA ILE A 269 2.92 23.23 -2.01
C ILE A 269 4.08 23.11 -1.02
N ILE A 270 3.88 22.30 0.02
CA ILE A 270 4.82 22.10 1.12
C ILE A 270 5.23 20.62 1.10
N GLY A 271 6.47 20.33 0.79
CA GLY A 271 7.02 18.97 0.81
C GLY A 271 7.80 18.71 2.08
N ARG A 272 7.36 17.77 2.89
CA ARG A 272 8.10 17.33 4.08
C ARG A 272 9.08 16.22 3.73
N GLN A 273 10.22 16.22 4.42
CA GLN A 273 11.08 15.04 4.46
C GLN A 273 10.35 13.85 5.07
N ASP A 274 10.60 12.65 4.56
CA ASP A 274 9.99 11.45 5.12
C ASP A 274 10.35 11.26 6.60
N LYS A 275 9.45 10.66 7.34
CA LYS A 275 9.62 10.38 8.77
C LYS A 275 10.87 9.56 9.09
N SER A 276 11.29 8.68 8.19
CA SER A 276 12.52 7.88 8.34
C SER A 276 13.78 8.71 8.39
N GLU A 277 13.76 9.96 7.89
CA GLU A 277 14.89 10.89 7.89
C GLU A 277 15.01 11.73 9.16
N GLU A 278 14.00 11.71 10.04
CA GLU A 278 13.96 12.54 11.26
C GLU A 278 15.24 12.47 12.08
N TYR A 279 15.85 11.29 12.15
CA TYR A 279 17.06 11.06 12.94
C TYR A 279 18.34 10.93 12.11
N ALA A 280 18.25 10.89 10.79
CA ALA A 280 19.39 10.72 9.91
C ALA A 280 19.89 12.05 9.35
N SER A 281 19.02 12.82 8.72
CA SER A 281 19.33 14.09 8.08
C SER A 281 18.60 15.28 8.71
N GLY A 282 17.69 15.02 9.63
CA GLY A 282 16.77 15.97 10.23
C GLY A 282 15.48 16.09 9.43
N ARG A 283 14.42 16.56 10.10
CA ARG A 283 13.12 16.84 9.52
C ARG A 283 12.54 18.08 10.18
N LYS A 284 12.16 19.07 9.39
CA LYS A 284 11.57 20.29 9.92
C LYS A 284 10.25 19.99 10.62
N THR A 285 10.01 20.68 11.72
CA THR A 285 8.71 20.69 12.39
C THR A 285 7.69 21.42 11.52
N MET A 286 6.40 21.16 11.75
CA MET A 286 5.33 21.88 11.04
C MET A 286 5.42 23.39 11.25
N LYS A 287 5.81 23.83 12.47
CA LYS A 287 6.00 25.25 12.79
C LYS A 287 7.10 25.87 11.93
N GLU A 288 8.24 25.19 11.75
CA GLU A 288 9.34 25.70 10.90
C GLU A 288 8.96 25.75 9.43
N LEU A 289 8.14 24.83 8.93
CA LEU A 289 7.68 24.80 7.54
C LEU A 289 6.60 25.85 7.26
N THR A 290 5.80 26.22 8.25
CA THR A 290 4.70 27.18 8.07
C THR A 290 5.03 28.58 8.58
N ASP A 291 6.22 28.79 9.17
CA ASP A 291 6.64 30.11 9.66
C ASP A 291 6.74 31.12 8.51
N GLY A 292 6.04 32.26 8.67
CA GLY A 292 6.00 33.32 7.68
C GLY A 292 5.14 33.07 6.44
N LEU A 293 4.41 31.97 6.36
CA LEU A 293 3.43 31.75 5.29
C LEU A 293 2.20 32.66 5.49
N ASP A 294 1.64 33.11 4.37
CA ASP A 294 0.40 33.87 4.35
C ASP A 294 -0.79 32.92 4.63
N PRO A 295 -1.48 33.06 5.78
CA PRO A 295 -2.56 32.17 6.16
C PRO A 295 -3.80 32.29 5.26
N ASP A 296 -3.94 33.35 4.47
CA ASP A 296 -5.05 33.55 3.55
C ASP A 296 -4.87 32.75 2.24
N LYS A 297 -3.69 32.17 2.02
CA LYS A 297 -3.42 31.30 0.88
C LYS A 297 -3.68 29.83 1.23
N PHE A 298 -4.17 29.08 0.25
CA PHE A 298 -4.41 27.65 0.42
C PHE A 298 -3.09 26.87 0.53
N SER A 299 -2.99 25.92 1.45
CA SER A 299 -1.76 25.15 1.68
C SER A 299 -2.00 23.66 1.52
N ILE A 300 -1.16 23.02 0.70
CA ILE A 300 -1.16 21.58 0.45
C ILE A 300 0.16 21.01 0.98
N ILE A 301 0.07 20.07 1.91
CA ILE A 301 1.23 19.34 2.45
C ILE A 301 1.32 17.97 1.80
N LEU A 302 2.51 17.61 1.36
CA LEU A 302 2.90 16.27 0.97
C LEU A 302 3.73 15.67 2.10
N ASP A 303 3.20 14.69 2.79
CA ASP A 303 3.84 13.99 3.90
C ASP A 303 3.57 12.49 3.76
N HIS A 304 4.58 11.74 3.29
CA HIS A 304 4.39 10.37 2.88
C HIS A 304 3.77 9.49 3.97
N GLN A 305 4.31 9.51 5.20
CA GLN A 305 3.78 8.74 6.31
C GLN A 305 2.68 9.52 7.04
N PRO A 306 1.45 9.00 7.18
CA PRO A 306 0.31 9.70 7.79
C PRO A 306 0.44 9.76 9.32
N GLN A 307 1.40 10.54 9.75
CA GLN A 307 1.73 10.79 11.16
C GLN A 307 1.77 12.31 11.40
N ASP A 308 1.76 12.72 12.67
CA ASP A 308 1.78 14.13 13.07
C ASP A 308 0.51 14.93 12.72
N TYR A 309 -0.65 14.30 12.56
CA TYR A 309 -1.92 14.97 12.24
C TYR A 309 -2.26 16.10 13.20
N SER A 310 -1.96 15.94 14.50
CA SER A 310 -2.18 17.00 15.50
C SER A 310 -1.33 18.23 15.20
N ALA A 311 -0.03 18.06 14.91
CA ALA A 311 0.86 19.17 14.60
C ALA A 311 0.49 19.85 13.28
N GLN A 312 0.03 19.08 12.31
CA GLN A 312 -0.43 19.60 11.01
C GLN A 312 -1.73 20.41 11.14
N ALA A 313 -2.69 19.92 11.95
CA ALA A 313 -3.92 20.65 12.24
C ALA A 313 -3.66 21.93 13.05
N GLU A 314 -2.79 21.87 14.09
CA GLU A 314 -2.37 23.03 14.87
C GLU A 314 -1.66 24.09 14.03
N ALA A 315 -0.94 23.69 12.98
CA ALA A 315 -0.29 24.61 12.04
C ALA A 315 -1.31 25.31 11.10
N GLY A 316 -2.58 24.88 11.09
CA GLY A 316 -3.66 25.50 10.33
C GLY A 316 -3.54 25.32 8.82
N VAL A 317 -2.91 24.23 8.36
CA VAL A 317 -2.84 23.89 6.93
C VAL A 317 -4.16 23.36 6.41
N ASP A 318 -4.41 23.49 5.10
CA ASP A 318 -5.73 23.21 4.54
C ASP A 318 -5.90 21.77 4.08
N LEU A 319 -4.83 21.17 3.51
CA LEU A 319 -4.86 19.83 2.94
C LEU A 319 -3.54 19.10 3.22
N VAL A 320 -3.63 17.91 3.76
CA VAL A 320 -2.49 16.99 3.95
C VAL A 320 -2.74 15.72 3.13
N LEU A 321 -1.75 15.35 2.34
CA LEU A 321 -1.75 14.20 1.46
C LEU A 321 -0.69 13.20 1.91
N SER A 322 -1.09 11.94 2.09
CA SER A 322 -0.20 10.85 2.54
C SER A 322 -0.43 9.56 1.75
N GLY A 323 0.56 8.67 1.77
CA GLY A 323 0.54 7.33 1.23
C GLY A 323 0.97 6.29 2.26
N HIS A 324 2.05 5.51 1.98
CA HIS A 324 2.78 4.62 2.87
C HIS A 324 2.05 3.33 3.29
N THR A 325 0.80 3.43 3.68
CA THR A 325 0.03 2.35 4.32
C THR A 325 -0.55 1.35 3.34
N HIS A 326 -0.51 1.65 2.04
CA HIS A 326 -1.20 0.89 0.98
C HIS A 326 -2.68 0.59 1.30
N GLY A 327 -3.34 1.46 2.10
CA GLY A 327 -4.70 1.27 2.56
C GLY A 327 -4.90 0.04 3.44
N GLY A 328 -3.87 -0.44 4.13
CA GLY A 328 -3.88 -1.66 4.94
C GLY A 328 -4.02 -2.95 4.14
N GLN A 329 -3.98 -2.88 2.82
CA GLN A 329 -4.00 -3.95 1.81
C GLN A 329 -5.07 -5.04 2.02
N LEU A 330 -5.04 -5.75 3.14
CA LEU A 330 -5.85 -6.96 3.38
C LEU A 330 -7.00 -6.69 4.37
N PHE A 331 -8.23 -7.10 3.98
CA PHE A 331 -9.35 -7.10 4.91
C PHE A 331 -9.11 -8.17 6.00
N PRO A 332 -9.35 -7.91 7.31
CA PRO A 332 -9.97 -6.68 7.85
C PRO A 332 -8.98 -5.64 8.40
N LEU A 333 -7.69 -5.70 8.02
CA LEU A 333 -6.64 -4.88 8.63
C LEU A 333 -6.97 -3.38 8.57
N MET A 334 -7.29 -2.85 7.40
CA MET A 334 -7.67 -1.43 7.24
C MET A 334 -8.77 -1.00 8.23
N THR A 335 -9.81 -1.84 8.40
CA THR A 335 -10.91 -1.53 9.31
C THR A 335 -10.46 -1.54 10.77
N ILE A 336 -9.61 -2.50 11.13
CA ILE A 336 -9.06 -2.62 12.50
C ILE A 336 -8.15 -1.42 12.78
N GLU A 337 -7.25 -1.10 11.87
CA GLU A 337 -6.25 -0.03 12.02
C GLU A 337 -6.89 1.35 12.08
N ASN A 338 -7.85 1.67 11.20
CA ASN A 338 -8.57 2.95 11.24
C ASN A 338 -9.47 3.13 12.48
N HIS A 339 -9.83 2.05 13.20
CA HIS A 339 -10.74 2.12 14.34
C HIS A 339 -10.09 1.68 15.64
N SER A 340 -8.81 1.42 15.64
CA SER A 340 -8.06 1.03 16.84
C SER A 340 -6.77 1.83 16.93
N ASN A 341 -6.30 2.07 18.13
CA ASN A 341 -4.98 2.69 18.35
C ASN A 341 -3.84 1.66 18.22
N LEU A 342 -3.99 0.67 17.34
CA LEU A 342 -2.98 -0.38 17.13
C LEU A 342 -2.02 -0.02 16.01
N ALA A 343 -2.41 0.84 15.07
CA ALA A 343 -1.54 1.37 14.03
C ALA A 343 -0.58 2.42 14.61
N ALA A 344 0.62 2.51 14.04
CA ALA A 344 1.55 3.60 14.32
C ALA A 344 1.10 4.91 13.64
N ASP A 345 0.25 4.78 12.63
CA ASP A 345 -0.24 5.87 11.80
C ASP A 345 -1.55 6.45 12.35
N ASP A 346 -1.73 7.76 12.19
CA ASP A 346 -2.96 8.46 12.57
C ASP A 346 -4.17 7.98 11.76
N ARG A 347 -3.94 7.57 10.51
CA ARG A 347 -4.93 7.01 9.59
C ARG A 347 -4.28 6.10 8.57
N VAL A 348 -4.99 5.04 8.19
CA VAL A 348 -4.48 4.05 7.22
C VAL A 348 -5.04 4.26 5.82
N TYR A 349 -6.26 4.81 5.67
CA TYR A 349 -6.88 5.01 4.36
C TYR A 349 -8.06 5.98 4.38
N GLY A 350 -8.18 6.75 3.30
CA GLY A 350 -9.33 7.59 3.01
C GLY A 350 -9.26 8.97 3.64
N TYR A 351 -10.41 9.64 3.73
CA TYR A 351 -10.56 11.03 4.14
C TYR A 351 -10.87 11.17 5.62
N GLU A 352 -10.29 12.20 6.25
CA GLU A 352 -10.63 12.68 7.58
C GLU A 352 -10.53 14.20 7.62
N LYS A 353 -11.34 14.85 8.46
CA LYS A 353 -11.20 16.28 8.74
C LYS A 353 -10.97 16.48 10.24
N ARG A 354 -9.91 17.21 10.59
CA ARG A 354 -9.64 17.67 11.96
C ARG A 354 -9.58 19.19 11.94
N ASP A 355 -10.44 19.83 12.71
CA ASP A 355 -10.63 21.28 12.69
C ASP A 355 -10.88 21.79 11.25
N ASN A 356 -9.99 22.60 10.72
CA ASN A 356 -10.08 23.11 9.35
C ASN A 356 -9.21 22.34 8.35
N THR A 357 -8.40 21.39 8.80
CA THR A 357 -7.46 20.65 7.96
C THR A 357 -8.12 19.37 7.41
N ASN A 358 -7.99 19.19 6.11
CA ASN A 358 -8.42 17.99 5.41
C ASN A 358 -7.22 17.03 5.28
N PHE A 359 -7.41 15.75 5.64
CA PHE A 359 -6.42 14.69 5.56
C PHE A 359 -6.89 13.62 4.60
N ILE A 360 -6.04 13.23 3.65
CA ILE A 360 -6.33 12.15 2.70
C ILE A 360 -5.14 11.21 2.66
N VAL A 361 -5.39 9.93 2.96
CA VAL A 361 -4.42 8.85 2.79
C VAL A 361 -4.84 8.01 1.60
N THR A 362 -4.02 7.96 0.57
CA THR A 362 -4.26 7.08 -0.58
C THR A 362 -3.77 5.67 -0.31
N SER A 363 -4.37 4.71 -0.99
CA SER A 363 -3.92 3.31 -0.97
C SER A 363 -2.77 3.03 -1.95
N GLY A 364 -2.25 4.05 -2.62
CA GLY A 364 -1.17 3.92 -3.59
C GLY A 364 -1.61 3.43 -4.96
N ILE A 365 -0.84 3.80 -5.99
CA ILE A 365 -1.09 3.41 -7.38
C ILE A 365 -0.67 1.96 -7.68
N SER A 366 0.14 1.37 -6.81
CA SER A 366 0.66 0.00 -6.92
C SER A 366 0.64 -0.70 -5.56
N ASP A 367 1.33 -1.81 -5.45
CA ASP A 367 1.54 -2.59 -4.23
C ASP A 367 3.02 -2.69 -3.88
N TRP A 368 3.27 -3.04 -2.62
CA TRP A 368 4.57 -3.45 -2.13
C TRP A 368 4.48 -4.86 -1.57
N ALA A 369 5.39 -5.75 -1.96
CA ALA A 369 5.53 -7.13 -1.48
C ALA A 369 4.29 -8.04 -1.62
N ILE A 370 3.08 -7.58 -1.35
CA ILE A 370 1.82 -8.35 -1.39
C ILE A 370 1.07 -8.03 -2.68
N LYS A 371 0.77 -9.06 -3.50
CA LYS A 371 0.10 -8.91 -4.80
C LYS A 371 -1.43 -8.89 -4.74
N PHE A 372 -1.99 -8.59 -3.59
CA PHE A 372 -3.43 -8.63 -3.35
C PHE A 372 -3.88 -7.44 -2.50
N LYS A 373 -4.91 -6.74 -2.95
CA LYS A 373 -5.69 -5.78 -2.16
C LYS A 373 -7.08 -6.32 -1.95
N THR A 374 -7.46 -6.65 -0.73
CA THR A 374 -8.80 -7.16 -0.43
C THR A 374 -9.59 -6.24 0.50
N GLY A 375 -8.94 -5.21 1.04
CA GLY A 375 -9.52 -4.16 1.87
C GLY A 375 -9.66 -2.81 1.14
N CYS A 376 -8.87 -2.61 0.09
CA CYS A 376 -8.83 -1.38 -0.72
C CYS A 376 -8.58 -1.73 -2.20
N LYS A 377 -8.25 -0.74 -3.02
CA LYS A 377 -7.93 -0.86 -4.45
C LYS A 377 -6.70 0.00 -4.76
N SER A 378 -5.92 -0.31 -5.79
CA SER A 378 -4.90 0.62 -6.28
C SER A 378 -5.57 1.83 -6.92
N GLU A 379 -5.06 3.04 -6.62
CA GLU A 379 -5.73 4.26 -7.06
C GLU A 379 -4.76 5.42 -7.29
N TYR A 380 -5.23 6.37 -8.08
CA TYR A 380 -4.79 7.77 -8.01
C TYR A 380 -5.96 8.63 -7.58
N LEU A 381 -5.68 9.77 -6.98
CA LEU A 381 -6.71 10.70 -6.53
C LEU A 381 -6.85 11.83 -7.52
N LEU A 382 -8.08 12.30 -7.71
CA LEU A 382 -8.39 13.53 -8.40
C LEU A 382 -9.14 14.44 -7.42
N ILE A 383 -8.48 15.54 -7.04
CA ILE A 383 -9.01 16.45 -6.01
C ILE A 383 -9.39 17.77 -6.67
N GLU A 384 -10.67 18.11 -6.62
CA GLU A 384 -11.16 19.41 -7.05
C GLU A 384 -11.25 20.35 -5.84
N ILE A 385 -10.40 21.36 -5.83
CA ILE A 385 -10.41 22.42 -4.81
C ILE A 385 -11.16 23.61 -5.39
N GLN A 386 -12.22 24.04 -4.71
CA GLN A 386 -13.06 25.15 -5.10
C GLN A 386 -12.97 26.26 -4.04
N GLY A 387 -12.34 27.36 -4.38
CA GLY A 387 -12.18 28.52 -3.52
C GLY A 387 -12.80 29.78 -4.10
N ALA A 388 -12.68 30.89 -3.36
CA ALA A 388 -13.08 32.19 -3.86
C ALA A 388 -12.24 32.58 -5.09
N ASP A 389 -12.82 33.40 -5.96
CA ASP A 389 -12.14 33.93 -7.14
C ASP A 389 -10.88 34.73 -6.74
N VAL A 390 -9.84 34.61 -7.56
CA VAL A 390 -8.51 35.20 -7.34
C VAL A 390 -8.50 36.70 -7.61
#